data_aa62a9d4c0e62251aff1f0b61cf02408
#
_entry.id   aa62a9d4c0e62251aff1f0b61cf02408
#
_cell.length_a   1.000
_cell.length_b   1.000
_cell.length_c   1.000
_cell.angle_alpha   90.00
_cell.angle_beta   90.00
_cell.angle_gamma   90.00
#
_symmetry.space_group_name_H-M   'P 1'
#
loop_
_entity.id
_entity.type
_entity.pdbx_description
1 polymer ?
#
loop_
_entity_poly.entity_id
_entity_poly.type
_entity_poly.pdbx_seq_one_letter_code
_entity_poly.pdbx_strand_id
1 'polypeptide(L)'
;WIRRGLVAVAGIVLIVLLVWAFGPKGGPTQAVPAGESPSVAPTTTTPESATPTPSPASSSPSATPSRTPSATPSPTAPTACEPIGVQLELKGFSSVKADGKQTFMVTVENNTAMPCVLAIGKDNFVLRVNSGSDPIWSTAHCEKWLPTVKRQTLKAGATVEFPVAWDLFRSTAGCKRVEGQLGAGTDVATAAYAETATVRFPFAIKK
;
A
#
# COMPACT_ATOMS: atom_id res chain seq x y z
N TRP A 1 16.51 -30.91 -38.66
CA TRP A 1 16.84 -30.62 -37.27
C TRP A 1 17.98 -29.60 -37.17
N ILE A 2 19.02 -29.70 -37.96
CA ILE A 2 20.23 -28.83 -37.93
C ILE A 2 19.90 -27.36 -38.25
N ARG A 3 18.99 -27.08 -39.20
CA ARG A 3 18.61 -25.69 -39.55
C ARG A 3 17.87 -24.95 -38.44
N ARG A 4 17.07 -25.62 -37.63
CA ARG A 4 16.38 -25.02 -36.48
C ARG A 4 17.32 -24.68 -35.33
N GLY A 5 18.36 -25.49 -35.09
CA GLY A 5 19.38 -25.21 -34.11
C GLY A 5 20.26 -23.98 -34.44
N LEU A 6 20.61 -23.80 -35.71
CA LEU A 6 21.44 -22.66 -36.17
C LEU A 6 20.74 -21.32 -36.00
N VAL A 7 19.43 -21.25 -36.26
CA VAL A 7 18.64 -20.02 -36.06
C VAL A 7 18.54 -19.66 -34.59
N ALA A 8 18.35 -20.64 -33.70
CA ALA A 8 18.29 -20.41 -32.24
C ALA A 8 19.63 -19.88 -31.67
N VAL A 9 20.74 -20.45 -32.12
CA VAL A 9 22.09 -19.99 -31.67
C VAL A 9 22.38 -18.56 -32.20
N ALA A 10 22.04 -18.27 -33.45
CA ALA A 10 22.22 -16.93 -34.00
C ALA A 10 21.39 -15.88 -33.27
N GLY A 11 20.15 -16.21 -32.86
CA GLY A 11 19.28 -15.33 -32.07
C GLY A 11 19.86 -15.01 -30.68
N ILE A 12 20.41 -16.02 -30.00
CA ILE A 12 21.02 -15.83 -28.67
C ILE A 12 22.27 -14.95 -28.76
N VAL A 13 23.12 -15.17 -29.75
CA VAL A 13 24.34 -14.35 -29.96
C VAL A 13 23.97 -12.89 -30.23
N LEU A 14 22.93 -12.64 -31.03
CA LEU A 14 22.47 -11.30 -31.32
C LEU A 14 21.94 -10.58 -30.10
N ILE A 15 21.18 -11.27 -29.23
CA ILE A 15 20.67 -10.73 -27.96
C ILE A 15 21.82 -10.37 -27.02
N VAL A 16 22.82 -11.25 -26.89
CA VAL A 16 23.99 -10.99 -26.04
C VAL A 16 24.78 -9.79 -26.53
N LEU A 17 24.95 -9.62 -27.84
CA LEU A 17 25.65 -8.47 -28.42
C LEU A 17 24.87 -7.16 -28.20
N LEU A 18 23.55 -7.18 -28.29
CA LEU A 18 22.69 -6.03 -27.99
C LEU A 18 22.75 -5.60 -26.54
N VAL A 19 22.72 -6.56 -25.59
CA VAL A 19 22.87 -6.27 -24.17
C VAL A 19 24.25 -5.68 -23.86
N TRP A 20 25.29 -6.14 -24.53
CA TRP A 20 26.65 -5.59 -24.38
C TRP A 20 26.82 -4.18 -24.99
N ALA A 21 26.15 -3.89 -26.09
CA ALA A 21 26.21 -2.59 -26.77
C ALA A 21 25.36 -1.49 -26.11
N PHE A 22 24.20 -1.89 -25.48
CA PHE A 22 23.24 -0.94 -24.93
C PHE A 22 23.00 -1.11 -23.42
N GLY A 23 23.73 -2.02 -22.75
CA GLY A 23 23.68 -2.17 -21.29
C GLY A 23 24.11 -0.89 -20.57
N PRO A 24 23.50 -0.54 -19.43
CA PRO A 24 23.86 0.65 -18.67
C PRO A 24 25.31 0.53 -18.21
N LYS A 25 26.17 1.41 -18.72
CA LYS A 25 27.55 1.58 -18.26
C LYS A 25 27.48 2.09 -16.82
N GLY A 26 27.82 1.23 -15.86
CA GLY A 26 27.95 1.62 -14.46
C GLY A 26 28.95 2.77 -14.34
N GLY A 27 28.44 3.95 -14.00
CA GLY A 27 29.26 5.09 -13.62
C GLY A 27 29.85 4.88 -12.23
N PRO A 28 31.03 5.44 -11.92
CA PRO A 28 31.67 5.31 -10.63
C PRO A 28 30.85 6.01 -9.55
N THR A 29 30.63 5.31 -8.43
CA THR A 29 30.04 5.83 -7.20
C THR A 29 30.92 6.99 -6.69
N GLN A 30 30.46 8.22 -6.84
CA GLN A 30 31.10 9.35 -6.14
C GLN A 30 30.68 9.32 -4.67
N ALA A 31 31.66 9.15 -3.81
CA ALA A 31 31.54 9.38 -2.38
C ALA A 31 31.25 10.88 -2.15
N VAL A 32 30.14 11.15 -1.46
CA VAL A 32 29.79 12.51 -0.98
C VAL A 32 30.63 12.78 0.25
N PRO A 33 31.43 13.87 0.31
CA PRO A 33 32.11 14.25 1.54
C PRO A 33 31.12 14.84 2.54
N ALA A 34 31.28 14.46 3.80
CA ALA A 34 30.59 15.01 4.94
C ALA A 34 30.84 16.52 5.03
N GLY A 35 29.79 17.32 4.82
CA GLY A 35 29.80 18.76 5.03
C GLY A 35 29.48 19.09 6.48
N GLU A 36 30.35 19.86 7.09
CA GLU A 36 30.30 20.39 8.44
C GLU A 36 29.03 21.22 8.69
N SER A 37 28.51 21.05 9.88
CA SER A 37 27.45 21.84 10.50
C SER A 37 28.02 23.19 11.00
N PRO A 38 27.51 24.35 10.59
CA PRO A 38 27.79 25.57 11.33
C PRO A 38 26.81 25.72 12.49
N SER A 39 27.37 25.61 13.67
CA SER A 39 26.80 26.05 14.96
C SER A 39 26.65 27.56 14.93
N VAL A 40 25.44 28.08 15.08
CA VAL A 40 25.21 29.51 15.35
C VAL A 40 24.65 29.65 16.77
N ALA A 41 25.45 30.28 17.60
CA ALA A 41 25.14 30.61 18.97
C ALA A 41 24.03 31.67 19.09
N PRO A 42 23.27 31.69 20.20
CA PRO A 42 22.22 32.68 20.43
C PRO A 42 22.79 34.03 20.91
N THR A 43 22.41 35.10 20.26
CA THR A 43 22.69 36.45 20.76
C THR A 43 21.54 36.92 21.62
N THR A 44 21.83 37.02 22.90
CA THR A 44 21.04 37.67 23.93
C THR A 44 21.15 39.19 23.75
N THR A 45 20.05 39.88 23.68
CA THR A 45 19.96 41.31 23.94
C THR A 45 18.70 41.65 24.73
N THR A 46 18.85 41.91 25.99
CA THR A 46 18.06 42.73 26.89
C THR A 46 18.94 43.98 27.13
N PRO A 47 18.48 45.15 27.51
CA PRO A 47 17.20 45.65 28.02
C PRO A 47 16.81 47.02 27.45
N GLU A 48 15.69 47.57 27.79
CA GLU A 48 15.65 48.85 28.52
C GLU A 48 14.22 49.22 28.95
N SER A 49 14.14 49.56 30.21
CA SER A 49 13.00 50.03 30.97
C SER A 49 12.72 51.50 30.65
N ALA A 50 11.49 51.83 30.38
CA ALA A 50 11.02 53.18 30.59
C ALA A 50 9.53 53.20 30.94
N THR A 51 9.30 53.46 32.21
CA THR A 51 8.02 53.95 32.75
C THR A 51 7.86 55.41 32.42
N PRO A 52 6.67 55.89 32.07
CA PRO A 52 6.07 56.97 32.82
C PRO A 52 4.63 56.73 33.20
N THR A 53 4.34 57.22 34.34
CA THR A 53 3.19 57.41 35.22
C THR A 53 2.06 58.31 34.61
N PRO A 54 0.86 58.28 35.19
CA PRO A 54 -0.45 58.32 34.53
C PRO A 54 -1.07 59.70 34.51
N SER A 55 -2.11 59.82 33.71
CA SER A 55 -3.14 60.87 33.96
C SER A 55 -4.51 60.41 33.46
N PRO A 56 -5.55 60.75 34.19
CA PRO A 56 -6.85 60.15 34.07
C PRO A 56 -7.78 60.97 33.15
N ALA A 57 -8.72 60.32 32.56
CA ALA A 57 -10.11 60.76 32.46
C ALA A 57 -10.85 60.15 31.27
N SER A 58 -11.99 59.79 31.59
CA SER A 58 -13.27 59.90 30.86
C SER A 58 -13.89 58.60 30.44
N SER A 59 -14.78 58.20 31.28
CA SER A 59 -15.82 57.16 31.08
C SER A 59 -16.72 57.51 29.90
N SER A 60 -16.79 56.61 28.93
CA SER A 60 -17.93 56.53 28.02
C SER A 60 -18.31 55.05 27.92
N PRO A 61 -19.60 54.68 28.09
CA PRO A 61 -20.02 53.28 28.00
C PRO A 61 -20.04 52.90 26.53
N SER A 62 -19.01 52.18 26.11
CA SER A 62 -18.95 51.58 24.78
C SER A 62 -19.74 50.28 24.80
N ALA A 63 -20.73 50.24 23.93
CA ALA A 63 -21.58 49.06 23.71
C ALA A 63 -20.75 47.81 23.47
N THR A 64 -21.01 46.79 24.28
CA THR A 64 -20.44 45.44 24.12
C THR A 64 -20.87 44.90 22.78
N PRO A 65 -19.97 44.58 21.85
CA PRO A 65 -20.34 43.83 20.65
C PRO A 65 -20.79 42.44 21.08
N SER A 66 -22.08 42.15 20.86
CA SER A 66 -22.62 40.81 21.00
C SER A 66 -21.85 39.88 20.05
N ARG A 67 -20.99 39.06 20.62
CA ARG A 67 -20.31 38.01 19.85
C ARG A 67 -21.35 36.98 19.45
N THR A 68 -21.78 37.01 18.20
CA THR A 68 -22.49 35.90 17.59
C THR A 68 -21.68 34.64 17.81
N PRO A 69 -22.24 33.57 18.42
CA PRO A 69 -21.52 32.32 18.56
C PRO A 69 -21.13 31.82 17.18
N SER A 70 -19.83 31.76 16.92
CA SER A 70 -19.30 31.13 15.70
C SER A 70 -19.76 29.68 15.71
N ALA A 71 -20.55 29.30 14.73
CA ALA A 71 -21.05 27.93 14.59
C ALA A 71 -19.83 27.00 14.53
N THR A 72 -19.67 26.16 15.55
CA THR A 72 -18.68 25.09 15.55
C THR A 72 -18.99 24.20 14.34
N PRO A 73 -18.03 23.95 13.43
CA PRO A 73 -18.30 23.07 12.29
C PRO A 73 -18.74 21.70 12.80
N SER A 74 -19.92 21.28 12.37
CA SER A 74 -20.45 19.96 12.66
C SER A 74 -19.48 18.91 12.10
N PRO A 75 -19.08 17.89 12.87
CA PRO A 75 -18.15 16.87 12.38
C PRO A 75 -18.75 16.20 11.13
N THR A 76 -18.07 16.35 10.01
CA THR A 76 -18.44 15.67 8.76
C THR A 76 -18.30 14.16 8.98
N ALA A 77 -19.34 13.39 8.63
CA ALA A 77 -19.31 11.93 8.75
C ALA A 77 -18.16 11.35 7.89
N PRO A 78 -17.45 10.33 8.40
CA PRO A 78 -16.34 9.71 7.64
C PRO A 78 -16.83 9.15 6.29
N THR A 79 -16.12 9.47 5.22
CA THR A 79 -16.33 8.93 3.87
C THR A 79 -15.68 7.54 3.73
N ALA A 80 -15.96 6.83 2.64
CA ALA A 80 -15.28 5.57 2.32
C ALA A 80 -13.75 5.79 2.22
N CYS A 81 -12.97 4.80 2.60
CA CYS A 81 -11.52 4.85 2.45
C CYS A 81 -11.16 4.92 0.97
N GLU A 82 -10.44 5.97 0.59
CA GLU A 82 -9.94 6.10 -0.78
C GLU A 82 -8.69 5.24 -0.98
N PRO A 83 -8.52 4.61 -2.15
CA PRO A 83 -7.42 3.66 -2.39
C PRO A 83 -6.04 4.26 -2.19
N ILE A 84 -5.85 5.52 -2.58
CA ILE A 84 -4.57 6.22 -2.43
C ILE A 84 -4.16 6.43 -0.97
N GLY A 85 -5.16 6.46 -0.07
CA GLY A 85 -4.97 6.58 1.38
C GLY A 85 -4.91 5.25 2.11
N VAL A 86 -4.96 4.13 1.38
CA VAL A 86 -4.91 2.77 1.95
C VAL A 86 -3.56 2.15 1.66
N GLN A 87 -2.90 1.66 2.70
CA GLN A 87 -1.72 0.82 2.58
C GLN A 87 -2.10 -0.64 2.83
N LEU A 88 -1.60 -1.55 1.98
CA LEU A 88 -1.81 -2.98 2.11
C LEU A 88 -0.52 -3.68 2.51
N GLU A 89 -0.64 -4.67 3.40
CA GLU A 89 0.39 -5.67 3.64
C GLU A 89 -0.20 -7.06 3.37
N LEU A 90 0.60 -7.97 2.82
CA LEU A 90 0.20 -9.34 2.53
C LEU A 90 1.26 -10.30 3.07
N LYS A 91 0.85 -11.20 3.95
CA LYS A 91 1.68 -12.25 4.54
C LYS A 91 1.07 -13.62 4.24
N GLY A 92 1.89 -14.66 4.33
CA GLY A 92 1.46 -16.05 4.18
C GLY A 92 2.60 -17.01 4.43
N PHE A 93 2.38 -18.28 4.19
CA PHE A 93 3.47 -19.26 4.21
C PHE A 93 4.35 -19.07 2.98
N SER A 94 5.66 -18.90 3.17
CA SER A 94 6.60 -18.76 2.06
C SER A 94 6.74 -20.05 1.23
N SER A 95 6.27 -21.19 1.76
CA SER A 95 6.26 -22.48 1.09
C SER A 95 5.11 -23.34 1.61
N VAL A 96 4.39 -23.98 0.71
CA VAL A 96 3.28 -24.90 1.00
C VAL A 96 3.41 -26.17 0.17
N LYS A 97 2.87 -27.31 0.66
CA LYS A 97 2.76 -28.54 -0.14
C LYS A 97 1.57 -28.42 -1.09
N ALA A 98 1.64 -29.09 -2.26
CA ALA A 98 0.60 -29.04 -3.29
C ALA A 98 -0.76 -29.63 -2.85
N ASP A 99 -0.78 -30.45 -1.82
CA ASP A 99 -1.98 -31.02 -1.17
C ASP A 99 -2.40 -30.26 0.10
N GLY A 100 -1.71 -29.15 0.40
CA GLY A 100 -1.93 -28.37 1.61
C GLY A 100 -2.93 -27.23 1.42
N LYS A 101 -2.76 -26.21 2.24
CA LYS A 101 -3.56 -24.97 2.23
C LYS A 101 -2.64 -23.77 2.38
N GLN A 102 -2.99 -22.69 1.69
CA GLN A 102 -2.38 -21.38 1.92
C GLN A 102 -3.39 -20.47 2.62
N THR A 103 -2.95 -19.78 3.64
CA THR A 103 -3.72 -18.71 4.25
C THR A 103 -2.93 -17.43 4.12
N PHE A 104 -3.51 -16.47 3.45
CA PHE A 104 -2.95 -15.14 3.33
C PHE A 104 -3.53 -14.25 4.42
N MET A 105 -2.70 -13.57 5.19
CA MET A 105 -3.10 -12.52 6.10
C MET A 105 -2.97 -11.19 5.39
N VAL A 106 -4.07 -10.49 5.22
CA VAL A 106 -4.13 -9.16 4.61
C VAL A 106 -4.29 -8.14 5.72
N THR A 107 -3.39 -7.17 5.77
CA THR A 107 -3.51 -5.99 6.64
C THR A 107 -3.86 -4.80 5.77
N VAL A 108 -4.87 -4.04 6.19
CA VAL A 108 -5.30 -2.78 5.58
C VAL A 108 -5.07 -1.68 6.58
N GLU A 109 -4.30 -0.68 6.24
CA GLU A 109 -4.01 0.49 7.06
C GLU A 109 -4.58 1.75 6.42
N ASN A 110 -5.21 2.61 7.24
CA ASN A 110 -5.56 3.96 6.84
C ASN A 110 -4.34 4.88 7.00
N ASN A 111 -3.61 5.08 5.92
CA ASN A 111 -2.41 5.93 5.89
C ASN A 111 -2.71 7.43 5.66
N THR A 112 -3.93 7.86 6.01
CA THR A 112 -4.33 9.27 5.93
C THR A 112 -4.44 9.89 7.32
N ALA A 113 -4.48 11.22 7.38
CA ALA A 113 -4.70 11.96 8.62
C ALA A 113 -6.16 11.98 9.08
N MET A 114 -7.11 11.52 8.24
CA MET A 114 -8.54 11.58 8.51
C MET A 114 -9.14 10.17 8.67
N PRO A 115 -10.16 10.01 9.52
CA PRO A 115 -10.85 8.74 9.61
C PRO A 115 -11.63 8.44 8.33
N CYS A 116 -11.66 7.16 7.92
CA CYS A 116 -12.44 6.70 6.77
C CYS A 116 -13.19 5.40 7.08
N VAL A 117 -14.21 5.07 6.31
CA VAL A 117 -15.00 3.85 6.46
C VAL A 117 -14.45 2.76 5.54
N LEU A 118 -13.85 1.72 6.14
CA LEU A 118 -13.44 0.53 5.41
C LEU A 118 -14.63 -0.43 5.21
N ALA A 119 -14.82 -0.84 3.97
CA ALA A 119 -15.67 -1.96 3.60
C ALA A 119 -14.89 -2.86 2.63
N ILE A 120 -14.89 -4.16 2.87
CA ILE A 120 -14.25 -5.16 2.00
C ILE A 120 -15.35 -5.96 1.31
N GLY A 121 -15.35 -6.00 -0.01
CA GLY A 121 -16.33 -6.69 -0.82
C GLY A 121 -15.87 -6.88 -2.26
N LYS A 122 -16.71 -7.51 -3.08
CA LYS A 122 -16.41 -7.87 -4.48
C LYS A 122 -16.05 -6.68 -5.37
N ASP A 123 -16.55 -5.49 -5.03
CA ASP A 123 -16.41 -4.29 -5.88
C ASP A 123 -15.11 -3.51 -5.55
N ASN A 124 -14.45 -3.85 -4.44
CA ASN A 124 -13.30 -3.08 -3.98
C ASN A 124 -12.13 -3.91 -3.45
N PHE A 125 -12.26 -5.25 -3.38
CA PHE A 125 -11.16 -6.10 -2.93
C PHE A 125 -11.03 -7.34 -3.80
N VAL A 126 -9.80 -7.64 -4.18
CA VAL A 126 -9.45 -8.88 -4.86
C VAL A 126 -8.11 -9.41 -4.36
N LEU A 127 -8.06 -10.72 -4.12
CA LEU A 127 -6.81 -11.46 -3.97
C LEU A 127 -6.73 -12.47 -5.12
N ARG A 128 -5.61 -12.45 -5.84
CA ARG A 128 -5.35 -13.34 -6.97
C ARG A 128 -3.99 -14.01 -6.84
N VAL A 129 -3.88 -15.22 -7.35
CA VAL A 129 -2.64 -15.99 -7.42
C VAL A 129 -2.32 -16.28 -8.87
N ASN A 130 -1.09 -16.00 -9.27
CA ASN A 130 -0.58 -16.26 -10.61
C ASN A 130 0.72 -17.05 -10.55
N SER A 131 0.91 -17.95 -11.52
CA SER A 131 2.19 -18.61 -11.82
C SER A 131 2.78 -17.97 -13.08
N GLY A 132 3.71 -17.05 -12.91
CA GLY A 132 4.12 -16.18 -14.02
C GLY A 132 2.95 -15.39 -14.58
N SER A 133 2.64 -15.59 -15.87
CA SER A 133 1.47 -14.96 -16.53
C SER A 133 0.18 -15.79 -16.43
N ASP A 134 0.26 -17.03 -15.93
CA ASP A 134 -0.89 -17.93 -15.84
C ASP A 134 -1.75 -17.63 -14.60
N PRO A 135 -3.02 -17.24 -14.72
CA PRO A 135 -3.91 -17.02 -13.58
C PRO A 135 -4.32 -18.36 -12.97
N ILE A 136 -3.98 -18.55 -11.70
CA ILE A 136 -4.29 -19.77 -10.96
C ILE A 136 -5.62 -19.65 -10.23
N TRP A 137 -5.79 -18.61 -9.42
CA TRP A 137 -6.94 -18.45 -8.56
C TRP A 137 -7.24 -16.98 -8.27
N SER A 138 -8.52 -16.68 -7.99
CA SER A 138 -8.93 -15.33 -7.58
C SER A 138 -10.18 -15.33 -6.73
N THR A 139 -10.26 -14.47 -5.73
CA THR A 139 -11.50 -14.19 -4.98
C THR A 139 -12.58 -13.59 -5.88
N ALA A 140 -12.22 -12.91 -6.98
CA ALA A 140 -13.18 -12.40 -7.95
C ALA A 140 -13.94 -13.49 -8.69
N HIS A 141 -13.45 -14.73 -8.70
CA HIS A 141 -14.15 -15.85 -9.31
C HIS A 141 -15.35 -16.35 -8.48
N CYS A 142 -15.37 -16.04 -7.17
CA CYS A 142 -16.40 -16.51 -6.26
C CYS A 142 -16.54 -15.61 -5.04
N GLU A 143 -17.71 -15.02 -4.85
CA GLU A 143 -17.98 -14.14 -3.69
C GLU A 143 -17.80 -14.87 -2.34
N LYS A 144 -18.05 -16.20 -2.29
CA LYS A 144 -17.85 -17.02 -1.09
C LYS A 144 -16.37 -17.14 -0.64
N TRP A 145 -15.43 -16.78 -1.51
CA TRP A 145 -13.99 -16.79 -1.21
C TRP A 145 -13.48 -15.44 -0.71
N LEU A 146 -14.35 -14.43 -0.72
CA LEU A 146 -14.04 -13.14 -0.12
C LEU A 146 -14.00 -13.25 1.41
N PRO A 147 -13.12 -12.50 2.08
CA PRO A 147 -13.09 -12.44 3.53
C PRO A 147 -14.35 -11.75 4.07
N THR A 148 -14.85 -12.24 5.21
CA THR A 148 -15.94 -11.59 5.93
C THR A 148 -15.36 -10.52 6.87
N VAL A 149 -15.35 -9.27 6.41
CA VAL A 149 -14.89 -8.13 7.19
C VAL A 149 -16.05 -7.19 7.47
N LYS A 150 -16.27 -6.88 8.75
CA LYS A 150 -17.32 -5.91 9.13
C LYS A 150 -16.94 -4.51 8.64
N ARG A 151 -17.91 -3.81 8.04
CA ARG A 151 -17.76 -2.38 7.74
C ARG A 151 -17.48 -1.61 9.02
N GLN A 152 -16.40 -0.82 9.02
CA GLN A 152 -15.97 -0.09 10.21
C GLN A 152 -15.22 1.19 9.86
N THR A 153 -15.21 2.14 10.79
CA THR A 153 -14.42 3.36 10.66
C THR A 153 -12.99 3.08 11.13
N LEU A 154 -12.03 3.32 10.25
CA LEU A 154 -10.60 3.33 10.57
C LEU A 154 -10.17 4.76 10.90
N LYS A 155 -9.63 4.96 12.09
CA LYS A 155 -8.94 6.22 12.44
C LYS A 155 -7.64 6.33 11.62
N ALA A 156 -7.05 7.51 11.61
CA ALA A 156 -5.71 7.72 11.06
C ALA A 156 -4.70 6.70 11.66
N GLY A 157 -3.93 6.03 10.82
CA GLY A 157 -2.96 5.01 11.20
C GLY A 157 -3.55 3.69 11.76
N ALA A 158 -4.87 3.55 11.79
CA ALA A 158 -5.50 2.31 12.27
C ALA A 158 -5.44 1.21 11.21
N THR A 159 -5.26 -0.02 11.68
CA THR A 159 -5.16 -1.24 10.86
C THR A 159 -6.32 -2.19 11.11
N VAL A 160 -6.62 -2.99 10.07
CA VAL A 160 -7.51 -4.14 10.14
C VAL A 160 -6.83 -5.31 9.46
N GLU A 161 -6.83 -6.46 10.13
CA GLU A 161 -6.31 -7.70 9.58
C GLU A 161 -7.43 -8.71 9.34
N PHE A 162 -7.31 -9.47 8.25
CA PHE A 162 -8.22 -10.57 7.95
C PHE A 162 -7.54 -11.67 7.13
N PRO A 163 -7.92 -12.94 7.36
CA PRO A 163 -7.40 -14.05 6.59
C PRO A 163 -8.17 -14.25 5.29
N VAL A 164 -7.44 -14.70 4.26
CA VAL A 164 -8.00 -15.25 3.01
C VAL A 164 -7.42 -16.64 2.82
N ALA A 165 -8.26 -17.66 2.95
CA ALA A 165 -7.84 -19.06 2.81
C ALA A 165 -7.99 -19.55 1.36
N TRP A 166 -7.04 -20.37 0.92
CA TRP A 166 -7.04 -21.00 -0.39
C TRP A 166 -6.54 -22.45 -0.30
N ASP A 167 -7.35 -23.40 -0.77
CA ASP A 167 -7.06 -24.84 -0.73
C ASP A 167 -6.23 -25.33 -1.92
N LEU A 168 -5.39 -24.46 -2.51
CA LEU A 168 -4.45 -24.80 -3.60
C LEU A 168 -5.11 -25.45 -4.83
N PHE A 169 -6.24 -24.93 -5.24
CA PHE A 169 -6.92 -25.34 -6.48
C PHE A 169 -6.92 -24.23 -7.51
N ARG A 170 -7.01 -24.59 -8.77
CA ARG A 170 -7.22 -23.64 -9.86
C ARG A 170 -8.68 -23.27 -9.97
N SER A 171 -8.99 -22.01 -10.29
CA SER A 171 -10.38 -21.55 -10.39
C SER A 171 -10.66 -20.73 -11.63
N THR A 172 -11.95 -20.71 -12.01
CA THR A 172 -12.50 -19.82 -13.03
C THR A 172 -13.79 -19.16 -12.51
N ALA A 173 -14.28 -18.15 -13.22
CA ALA A 173 -15.49 -17.42 -12.84
C ALA A 173 -16.71 -18.34 -12.59
N GLY A 174 -17.60 -17.90 -11.69
CA GLY A 174 -18.78 -18.67 -11.29
C GLY A 174 -18.50 -19.73 -10.24
N CYS A 175 -17.49 -19.53 -9.40
CA CYS A 175 -17.09 -20.44 -8.31
C CYS A 175 -16.63 -21.83 -8.80
N LYS A 176 -16.20 -21.95 -10.04
CA LYS A 176 -15.77 -23.22 -10.59
C LYS A 176 -14.35 -23.54 -10.14
N ARG A 177 -14.15 -24.73 -9.56
CA ARG A 177 -12.85 -25.35 -9.34
C ARG A 177 -12.46 -26.15 -10.57
N VAL A 178 -11.23 -25.97 -11.04
CA VAL A 178 -10.68 -26.77 -12.14
C VAL A 178 -9.94 -27.95 -11.51
N GLU A 179 -10.23 -29.14 -12.00
CA GLU A 179 -9.59 -30.37 -11.54
C GLU A 179 -8.10 -30.39 -11.91
N GLY A 180 -7.34 -31.11 -11.13
CA GLY A 180 -5.90 -31.25 -11.30
C GLY A 180 -5.11 -30.61 -10.15
N GLN A 181 -3.97 -31.20 -9.84
CA GLN A 181 -3.05 -30.71 -8.82
C GLN A 181 -2.18 -29.59 -9.40
N LEU A 182 -1.91 -28.57 -8.58
CA LEU A 182 -0.96 -27.53 -8.97
C LEU A 182 0.45 -28.09 -9.05
N GLY A 183 1.20 -27.65 -10.05
CA GLY A 183 2.62 -27.98 -10.19
C GLY A 183 3.45 -27.34 -9.09
N ALA A 184 4.59 -27.98 -8.76
CA ALA A 184 5.59 -27.32 -7.93
C ALA A 184 6.21 -26.13 -8.69
N GLY A 185 6.39 -25.02 -7.99
CA GLY A 185 6.91 -23.78 -8.60
C GLY A 185 6.79 -22.59 -7.67
N THR A 186 7.13 -21.42 -8.19
CA THR A 186 6.94 -20.15 -7.50
C THR A 186 5.73 -19.44 -8.06
N ASP A 187 4.82 -19.10 -7.18
CA ASP A 187 3.61 -18.35 -7.46
C ASP A 187 3.65 -16.99 -6.77
N VAL A 188 2.83 -16.06 -7.24
CA VAL A 188 2.71 -14.73 -6.64
C VAL A 188 1.26 -14.45 -6.31
N ALA A 189 0.98 -14.26 -5.03
CA ALA A 189 -0.27 -13.68 -4.57
C ALA A 189 -0.23 -12.17 -4.71
N THR A 190 -1.32 -11.58 -5.18
CA THR A 190 -1.50 -10.13 -5.26
C THR A 190 -2.83 -9.76 -4.63
N ALA A 191 -2.80 -8.98 -3.56
CA ALA A 191 -4.00 -8.34 -3.02
C ALA A 191 -4.12 -6.93 -3.58
N ALA A 192 -5.35 -6.53 -3.91
CA ALA A 192 -5.65 -5.18 -4.37
C ALA A 192 -6.91 -4.66 -3.69
N TYR A 193 -6.87 -3.38 -3.30
CA TYR A 193 -8.03 -2.62 -2.84
C TYR A 193 -8.33 -1.53 -3.85
N ALA A 194 -9.57 -1.57 -4.40
CA ALA A 194 -10.05 -0.68 -5.45
C ALA A 194 -9.03 -0.50 -6.61
N GLU A 195 -8.38 -1.60 -7.01
CA GLU A 195 -7.43 -1.74 -8.12
C GLU A 195 -6.09 -0.98 -8.00
N THR A 196 -6.04 0.10 -7.25
CA THR A 196 -4.85 0.98 -7.16
C THR A 196 -3.94 0.67 -5.98
N ALA A 197 -4.47 0.43 -4.78
CA ALA A 197 -3.66 -0.03 -3.66
C ALA A 197 -3.37 -1.53 -3.84
N THR A 198 -2.13 -1.89 -4.16
CA THR A 198 -1.73 -3.27 -4.44
C THR A 198 -0.51 -3.69 -3.66
N VAL A 199 -0.49 -4.97 -3.26
CA VAL A 199 0.67 -5.62 -2.62
C VAL A 199 0.87 -7.02 -3.17
N ARG A 200 2.12 -7.48 -3.26
CA ARG A 200 2.49 -8.78 -3.80
C ARG A 200 3.26 -9.61 -2.77
N PHE A 201 2.99 -10.91 -2.77
CA PHE A 201 3.67 -11.89 -1.91
C PHE A 201 4.06 -13.12 -2.72
N PRO A 202 5.36 -13.35 -2.98
CA PRO A 202 5.83 -14.55 -3.63
C PRO A 202 5.92 -15.73 -2.64
N PHE A 203 5.57 -16.92 -3.09
CA PHE A 203 5.65 -18.15 -2.31
C PHE A 203 5.89 -19.36 -3.21
N ALA A 204 6.33 -20.48 -2.63
CA ALA A 204 6.61 -21.70 -3.37
C ALA A 204 5.57 -22.79 -3.08
N ILE A 205 5.09 -23.47 -4.12
CA ILE A 205 4.38 -24.75 -4.00
C ILE A 205 5.42 -25.87 -4.16
N LYS A 206 5.44 -26.80 -3.21
CA LYS A 206 6.30 -27.99 -3.22
C LYS A 206 5.48 -29.25 -3.44
N LYS A 207 6.11 -30.26 -4.04
CA LYS A 207 5.55 -31.61 -4.10
C LYS A 207 5.52 -32.26 -2.74
#